data_41a034625937e30661fe9056da1f0271
#
_entry.id   41a034625937e30661fe9056da1f0271
#
_cell.length_a   1.000
_cell.length_b   1.000
_cell.length_c   1.000
_cell.angle_alpha   90.00
_cell.angle_beta   90.00
_cell.angle_gamma   90.00
#
_symmetry.space_group_name_H-M   'P 1'
#
loop_
_entity.id
_entity.type
_entity.pdbx_description
1 polymer ?
#
loop_
_entity_poly.entity_id
_entity_poly.type
_entity_poly.pdbx_seq_one_letter_code
_entity_poly.pdbx_strand_id
1 'polypeptide(L)'
;MNEKKSLILMVEDEEQVLNTNCRMLRRRGYDVRTAQTVSEVYHQLEEQLPDLLILDIKLPDGNGLDICRHFREKTMNPVLFLTGKSDIRDKVEGLQQGGDYYLTKPYNFDEFLAVIQMLLERQKRIEEKNKRKISGFPPDHHRKPAAGSFGRSRISQ
;
A
#
# COMPACT_ATOMS: atom_id res chain seq x y z
N MET A 1 -20.76 12.57 -6.31
CA MET A 1 -21.27 11.83 -6.50
C MET A 1 -20.83 10.65 -6.19
N ASN A 2 -20.87 9.88 -6.40
CA ASN A 2 -20.62 8.59 -6.00
C ASN A 2 -19.24 8.12 -6.24
N GLU A 3 -18.30 8.94 -5.93
CA GLU A 3 -16.94 8.48 -5.97
C GLU A 3 -16.71 7.50 -4.86
N LYS A 4 -16.13 6.39 -5.23
CA LYS A 4 -15.76 5.39 -4.26
C LYS A 4 -14.64 5.92 -3.38
N LYS A 5 -14.79 5.78 -2.08
CA LYS A 5 -13.75 6.19 -1.15
C LYS A 5 -12.56 5.25 -1.27
N SER A 6 -11.37 5.80 -1.13
CA SER A 6 -10.17 4.97 -1.10
C SER A 6 -10.14 4.16 0.18
N LEU A 7 -9.77 2.89 0.06
CA LEU A 7 -9.68 1.98 1.18
C LEU A 7 -8.24 1.89 1.65
N ILE A 8 -8.02 2.16 2.92
CA ILE A 8 -6.71 2.08 3.55
C ILE A 8 -6.75 0.95 4.56
N LEU A 9 -5.74 0.07 4.51
CA LEU A 9 -5.53 -0.90 5.57
C LEU A 9 -4.36 -0.40 6.40
N MET A 10 -4.63 -0.05 7.64
CA MET A 10 -3.61 0.47 8.55
C MET A 10 -3.21 -0.61 9.54
N VAL A 11 -1.92 -0.91 9.57
CA VAL A 11 -1.37 -1.97 10.41
C VAL A 11 -0.45 -1.34 11.45
N GLU A 12 -0.82 -1.48 12.72
CA GLU A 12 -0.08 -0.87 13.81
C GLU A 12 -0.39 -1.65 15.08
N ASP A 13 0.63 -2.08 15.81
CA ASP A 13 0.39 -2.89 17.01
C ASP A 13 0.04 -2.05 18.23
N GLU A 14 0.34 -0.75 18.24
CA GLU A 14 -0.05 0.12 19.34
C GLU A 14 -1.47 0.60 19.13
N GLU A 15 -2.36 0.12 19.97
CA GLU A 15 -3.79 0.36 19.78
C GLU A 15 -4.16 1.84 19.79
N GLN A 16 -3.54 2.63 20.66
CA GLN A 16 -3.85 4.05 20.72
C GLN A 16 -3.45 4.78 19.45
N VAL A 17 -2.28 4.47 18.91
CA VAL A 17 -1.82 5.07 17.67
C VAL A 17 -2.75 4.67 16.53
N LEU A 18 -3.09 3.39 16.48
CA LEU A 18 -3.99 2.88 15.45
C LEU A 18 -5.33 3.60 15.47
N ASN A 19 -5.94 3.68 16.65
CA ASN A 19 -7.27 4.27 16.79
C ASN A 19 -7.27 5.76 16.47
N THR A 20 -6.23 6.47 16.91
CA THR A 20 -6.13 7.91 16.64
C THR A 20 -6.00 8.18 15.16
N ASN A 21 -5.10 7.48 14.51
CA ASN A 21 -4.86 7.68 13.07
C ASN A 21 -6.09 7.29 12.25
N CYS A 22 -6.73 6.20 12.62
CA CYS A 22 -7.93 5.76 11.91
C CYS A 22 -9.05 6.79 12.01
N ARG A 23 -9.26 7.32 13.20
CA ARG A 23 -10.32 8.32 13.39
C ARG A 23 -10.06 9.54 12.53
N MET A 24 -8.81 10.00 12.52
CA MET A 24 -8.46 11.19 11.75
C MET A 24 -8.57 10.96 10.26
N LEU A 25 -8.18 9.76 9.79
CA LEU A 25 -8.29 9.45 8.37
C LEU A 25 -9.75 9.32 7.93
N ARG A 26 -10.57 8.70 8.77
CA ARG A 26 -11.99 8.59 8.45
C ARG A 26 -12.66 9.94 8.35
N ARG A 27 -12.26 10.88 9.18
CA ARG A 27 -12.77 12.25 9.10
C ARG A 27 -12.41 12.92 7.79
N ARG A 28 -11.33 12.48 7.15
CA ARG A 28 -10.92 13.05 5.87
C ARG A 28 -11.55 12.32 4.69
N GLY A 29 -12.45 11.39 4.94
CA GLY A 29 -13.20 10.74 3.89
C GLY A 29 -12.67 9.41 3.40
N TYR A 30 -11.69 8.84 4.08
CA TYR A 30 -11.15 7.54 3.71
C TYR A 30 -11.91 6.43 4.41
N ASP A 31 -12.03 5.29 3.74
CA ASP A 31 -12.44 4.06 4.40
C ASP A 31 -11.19 3.43 4.99
N VAL A 32 -11.25 3.06 6.26
CA VAL A 32 -10.07 2.54 6.94
C VAL A 32 -10.40 1.23 7.62
N ARG A 33 -9.62 0.20 7.31
CA ARG A 33 -9.63 -1.05 8.04
C ARG A 33 -8.35 -1.14 8.83
N THR A 34 -8.36 -1.93 9.89
CA THR A 34 -7.23 -1.98 10.80
C THR A 34 -6.79 -3.42 11.03
N ALA A 35 -5.50 -3.58 11.37
CA ALA A 35 -4.93 -4.84 11.79
C ALA A 35 -3.80 -4.54 12.75
N GLN A 36 -3.59 -5.43 13.72
CA GLN A 36 -2.55 -5.25 14.71
C GLN A 36 -1.48 -6.35 14.63
N THR A 37 -1.72 -7.40 13.85
CA THR A 37 -0.81 -8.52 13.72
C THR A 37 -0.70 -8.95 12.27
N VAL A 38 0.34 -9.69 11.96
CA VAL A 38 0.54 -10.24 10.61
C VAL A 38 -0.65 -11.11 10.22
N SER A 39 -1.10 -11.93 11.15
CA SER A 39 -2.22 -12.83 10.89
C SER A 39 -3.48 -12.08 10.48
N GLU A 40 -3.78 -10.99 11.20
CA GLU A 40 -4.94 -10.16 10.86
C GLU A 40 -4.79 -9.53 9.48
N VAL A 41 -3.57 -9.12 9.13
CA VAL A 41 -3.34 -8.52 7.82
C VAL A 41 -3.67 -9.50 6.71
N TYR A 42 -3.15 -10.73 6.81
CA TYR A 42 -3.40 -11.72 5.77
C TYR A 42 -4.88 -12.02 5.63
N HIS A 43 -5.58 -12.09 6.75
CA HIS A 43 -7.02 -12.31 6.73
C HIS A 43 -7.75 -11.18 6.00
N GLN A 44 -7.37 -9.93 6.31
CA GLN A 44 -7.96 -8.76 5.66
C GLN A 44 -7.67 -8.74 4.16
N LEU A 45 -6.44 -9.09 3.78
CA LEU A 45 -6.05 -9.06 2.37
C LEU A 45 -6.82 -10.09 1.55
N GLU A 46 -7.21 -11.20 2.18
CA GLU A 46 -8.02 -12.18 1.48
C GLU A 46 -9.43 -11.67 1.21
N GLU A 47 -9.94 -10.82 2.10
CA GLU A 47 -11.28 -10.27 1.90
C GLU A 47 -11.30 -9.19 0.84
N GLN A 48 -10.36 -8.28 0.88
CA GLN A 48 -10.32 -7.18 -0.06
C GLN A 48 -8.96 -6.52 -0.03
N LEU A 49 -8.40 -6.25 -1.21
CA LEU A 49 -7.12 -5.54 -1.29
C LEU A 49 -7.36 -4.05 -1.09
N PRO A 50 -6.58 -3.42 -0.21
CA PRO A 50 -6.72 -1.98 -0.01
C PRO A 50 -6.07 -1.20 -1.15
N ASP A 51 -6.48 0.06 -1.29
CA ASP A 51 -5.86 0.98 -2.23
C ASP A 51 -4.50 1.43 -1.71
N LEU A 52 -4.32 1.44 -0.40
CA LEU A 52 -3.06 1.80 0.25
C LEU A 52 -2.88 0.92 1.48
N LEU A 53 -1.70 0.34 1.61
CA LEU A 53 -1.34 -0.46 2.78
C LEU A 53 -0.34 0.35 3.59
N ILE A 54 -0.64 0.58 4.87
CA ILE A 54 0.25 1.28 5.79
C ILE A 54 0.74 0.29 6.82
N LEU A 55 2.05 0.08 6.86
CA LEU A 55 2.67 -0.98 7.65
C LEU A 55 3.76 -0.47 8.56
N ASP A 56 3.78 -0.99 9.78
CA ASP A 56 5.00 -0.94 10.58
C ASP A 56 5.87 -2.12 10.13
N ILE A 57 7.17 -1.94 10.11
CA ILE A 57 8.06 -3.02 9.73
C ILE A 57 8.09 -4.11 10.79
N LYS A 58 8.09 -3.72 12.07
CA LYS A 58 8.13 -4.69 13.16
C LYS A 58 6.75 -4.88 13.75
N LEU A 59 6.27 -6.10 13.72
CA LEU A 59 4.96 -6.47 14.25
C LEU A 59 5.15 -7.60 15.27
N PRO A 60 4.19 -7.79 16.19
CA PRO A 60 4.35 -8.79 17.25
C PRO A 60 4.60 -10.21 16.76
N ASP A 61 3.99 -10.58 15.64
CA ASP A 61 4.09 -11.95 15.14
C ASP A 61 4.80 -12.04 13.80
N GLY A 62 5.57 -11.02 13.42
CA GLY A 62 6.32 -11.12 12.18
C GLY A 62 6.84 -9.79 11.67
N ASN A 63 7.10 -9.75 10.38
CA ASN A 63 7.79 -8.65 9.74
C ASN A 63 6.92 -8.05 8.64
N GLY A 64 6.76 -6.73 8.67
CA GLY A 64 5.99 -6.03 7.64
C GLY A 64 6.55 -6.18 6.24
N LEU A 65 7.86 -6.45 6.13
CA LEU A 65 8.46 -6.65 4.82
C LEU A 65 7.92 -7.91 4.14
N ASP A 66 7.64 -8.95 4.92
CA ASP A 66 7.04 -10.16 4.37
C ASP A 66 5.62 -9.90 3.89
N ILE A 67 4.90 -9.08 4.64
CA ILE A 67 3.55 -8.68 4.22
C ILE A 67 3.62 -7.92 2.89
N CYS A 68 4.58 -7.00 2.77
CA CYS A 68 4.72 -6.23 1.54
C CYS A 68 5.02 -7.15 0.35
N ARG A 69 5.88 -8.15 0.55
CA ARG A 69 6.19 -9.10 -0.50
C ARG A 69 4.95 -9.86 -0.94
N HIS A 70 4.16 -10.31 0.02
CA HIS A 70 2.92 -11.02 -0.26
C HIS A 70 1.92 -10.13 -1.00
N PHE A 71 1.78 -8.87 -0.54
CA PHE A 71 0.88 -7.91 -1.15
C PHE A 71 1.28 -7.64 -2.59
N ARG A 72 2.59 -7.55 -2.84
CA ARG A 72 3.12 -7.27 -4.16
C ARG A 72 2.85 -8.40 -5.16
N GLU A 73 2.62 -9.60 -4.68
CA GLU A 73 2.21 -10.70 -5.55
C GLU A 73 0.80 -10.52 -6.08
N LYS A 74 -0.01 -9.69 -5.40
CA LYS A 74 -1.42 -9.53 -5.75
C LYS A 74 -1.72 -8.20 -6.43
N THR A 75 -0.94 -7.17 -6.20
CA THR A 75 -1.26 -5.84 -6.70
C THR A 75 -0.03 -4.94 -6.65
N MET A 76 -0.05 -3.87 -7.46
CA MET A 76 0.97 -2.83 -7.42
C MET A 76 0.52 -1.61 -6.62
N ASN A 77 -0.56 -1.73 -5.86
CA ASN A 77 -1.03 -0.61 -5.04
C ASN A 77 0.04 -0.20 -4.02
N PRO A 78 0.09 1.08 -3.65
CA PRO A 78 1.19 1.60 -2.83
C PRO A 78 1.23 1.05 -1.42
N VAL A 79 2.44 1.05 -0.87
CA VAL A 79 2.70 0.67 0.52
C VAL A 79 3.45 1.82 1.18
N LEU A 80 3.00 2.22 2.35
CA LEU A 80 3.67 3.22 3.17
C LEU A 80 4.19 2.54 4.42
N PHE A 81 5.52 2.54 4.58
CA PHE A 81 6.13 1.98 5.78
C PHE A 81 6.30 3.06 6.83
N LEU A 82 5.92 2.73 8.06
CA LEU A 82 6.19 3.57 9.22
C LEU A 82 7.29 2.87 10.01
N THR A 83 8.41 3.56 10.25
CA THR A 83 9.54 2.89 10.84
C THR A 83 10.26 3.80 11.82
N GLY A 84 10.89 3.21 12.84
CA GLY A 84 11.68 3.96 13.80
C GLY A 84 13.01 4.37 13.20
N LYS A 85 13.65 5.35 13.85
CA LYS A 85 14.95 5.84 13.39
C LYS A 85 16.03 4.78 13.41
N SER A 86 15.90 3.81 14.32
CA SER A 86 16.89 2.75 14.44
C SER A 86 16.77 1.71 13.34
N ASP A 87 15.76 1.82 12.49
CA ASP A 87 15.48 0.79 11.49
C ASP A 87 15.89 1.20 10.08
N ILE A 88 16.99 1.95 9.97
CA ILE A 88 17.46 2.40 8.66
C ILE A 88 17.77 1.23 7.73
N ARG A 89 18.34 0.17 8.29
CA ARG A 89 18.62 -1.03 7.50
C ARG A 89 17.34 -1.61 6.91
N ASP A 90 16.27 -1.59 7.71
CA ASP A 90 14.98 -2.08 7.24
C ASP A 90 14.41 -1.22 6.13
N LYS A 91 14.70 0.09 6.13
CA LYS A 91 14.24 0.96 5.05
C LYS A 91 14.80 0.51 3.71
N VAL A 92 16.10 0.21 3.67
CA VAL A 92 16.72 -0.23 2.43
C VAL A 92 16.09 -1.54 1.98
N GLU A 93 15.93 -2.47 2.92
CA GLU A 93 15.32 -3.74 2.61
C GLU A 93 13.88 -3.58 2.12
N GLY A 94 13.13 -2.67 2.75
CA GLY A 94 11.76 -2.39 2.34
C GLY A 94 11.65 -1.88 0.92
N LEU A 95 12.59 -1.01 0.51
CA LEU A 95 12.64 -0.54 -0.86
C LEU A 95 12.82 -1.70 -1.82
N GLN A 96 13.65 -2.66 -1.44
CA GLN A 96 13.87 -3.83 -2.26
C GLN A 96 12.62 -4.72 -2.35
N GLN A 97 11.74 -4.62 -1.34
CA GLN A 97 10.50 -5.39 -1.34
C GLN A 97 9.35 -4.66 -2.04
N GLY A 98 9.62 -3.48 -2.58
CA GLY A 98 8.60 -2.76 -3.33
C GLY A 98 7.78 -1.77 -2.54
N GLY A 99 8.25 -1.38 -1.35
CA GLY A 99 7.60 -0.32 -0.59
C GLY A 99 7.74 1.00 -1.34
N ASP A 100 6.64 1.77 -1.39
CA ASP A 100 6.64 3.00 -2.16
C ASP A 100 7.14 4.21 -1.41
N TYR A 101 7.04 4.18 -0.09
CA TYR A 101 7.46 5.34 0.67
C TYR A 101 7.69 4.97 2.13
N TYR A 102 8.51 5.77 2.78
CA TYR A 102 8.82 5.60 4.20
C TYR A 102 8.51 6.85 4.95
N LEU A 103 8.04 6.69 6.18
CA LEU A 103 7.86 7.80 7.08
C LEU A 103 8.48 7.38 8.41
N THR A 104 9.43 8.18 8.89
CA THR A 104 10.18 7.84 10.10
C THR A 104 9.45 8.36 11.33
N LYS A 105 9.31 7.51 12.33
CA LYS A 105 8.71 7.89 13.61
C LYS A 105 9.74 8.69 14.42
N PRO A 106 9.33 9.72 15.11
CA PRO A 106 7.97 10.27 15.16
C PRO A 106 7.68 11.14 13.94
N TYR A 107 6.43 11.18 13.55
CA TYR A 107 5.98 12.02 12.45
C TYR A 107 4.73 12.79 12.90
N ASN A 108 4.44 13.94 12.27
CA ASN A 108 3.21 14.62 12.60
C ASN A 108 2.10 14.20 11.64
N PHE A 109 0.87 14.45 12.02
CA PHE A 109 -0.26 13.99 11.23
C PHE A 109 -0.32 14.68 9.86
N ASP A 110 0.06 15.95 9.79
CA ASP A 110 0.03 16.65 8.51
C ASP A 110 0.98 16.02 7.50
N GLU A 111 2.17 15.63 7.95
CA GLU A 111 3.14 14.95 7.11
C GLU A 111 2.59 13.59 6.66
N PHE A 112 2.05 12.85 7.59
CA PHE A 112 1.45 11.55 7.35
C PHE A 112 0.34 11.66 6.31
N LEU A 113 -0.57 12.62 6.49
CA LEU A 113 -1.68 12.82 5.58
C LEU A 113 -1.21 13.23 4.19
N ALA A 114 -0.20 14.10 4.11
CA ALA A 114 0.32 14.54 2.82
C ALA A 114 0.88 13.39 2.01
N VAL A 115 1.60 12.47 2.67
CA VAL A 115 2.15 11.31 1.99
C VAL A 115 1.03 10.39 1.50
N ILE A 116 0.02 10.17 2.34
CA ILE A 116 -1.13 9.34 1.97
C ILE A 116 -1.82 9.91 0.74
N GLN A 117 -2.07 11.22 0.74
CA GLN A 117 -2.73 11.88 -0.38
C GLN A 117 -1.91 11.75 -1.66
N MET A 118 -0.59 11.94 -1.55
CA MET A 118 0.29 11.81 -2.71
C MET A 118 0.25 10.40 -3.29
N LEU A 119 0.33 9.39 -2.44
CA LEU A 119 0.37 8.01 -2.91
C LEU A 119 -0.95 7.60 -3.55
N LEU A 120 -2.07 7.99 -2.96
CA LEU A 120 -3.37 7.63 -3.50
C LEU A 120 -3.67 8.39 -4.79
N GLU A 121 -3.25 9.64 -4.89
CA GLU A 121 -3.44 10.38 -6.12
C GLU A 121 -2.60 9.81 -7.26
N ARG A 122 -1.36 9.43 -6.96
CA ARG A 122 -0.51 8.80 -7.96
C ARG A 122 -1.14 7.51 -8.46
N GLN A 123 -1.71 6.73 -7.54
CA GLN A 123 -2.34 5.46 -7.89
C GLN A 123 -3.56 5.69 -8.78
N LYS A 124 -4.36 6.69 -8.48
CA LYS A 124 -5.53 7.00 -9.30
C LYS A 124 -5.13 7.40 -10.71
N ARG A 125 -4.07 8.20 -10.83
CA ARG A 125 -3.61 8.63 -12.16
C ARG A 125 -3.12 7.45 -12.98
N ILE A 126 -2.44 6.50 -12.34
CA ILE A 126 -1.98 5.31 -13.04
C ILE A 126 -3.17 4.48 -13.51
N GLU A 127 -4.16 4.31 -12.67
CA GLU A 127 -5.36 3.56 -13.02
C GLU A 127 -6.12 4.21 -14.17
N GLU A 128 -6.25 5.52 -14.15
CA GLU A 128 -6.93 6.24 -15.22
C GLU A 128 -6.19 6.13 -16.54
N LYS A 129 -4.86 6.20 -16.48
CA LYS A 129 -4.07 6.03 -17.67
C LYS A 129 -4.24 4.64 -18.25
N ASN A 130 -4.24 3.63 -17.43
CA ASN A 130 -4.40 2.25 -17.89
C ASN A 130 -5.79 2.05 -18.49
N LYS A 131 -6.79 2.65 -17.87
CA LYS A 131 -8.14 2.56 -18.35
C LYS A 131 -8.28 3.19 -19.73
N ARG A 132 -7.72 4.38 -19.90
CA ARG A 132 -7.77 5.06 -21.18
C ARG A 132 -7.01 4.29 -22.25
N LYS A 133 -5.88 3.72 -21.87
CA LYS A 133 -5.09 2.94 -22.78
C LYS A 133 -5.87 1.74 -23.28
N ILE A 134 -6.54 1.05 -22.38
CA ILE A 134 -7.31 -0.12 -22.74
C ILE A 134 -8.49 0.24 -23.63
N SER A 135 -9.20 1.29 -23.30
CA SER A 135 -10.39 1.65 -24.07
C SER A 135 -10.06 2.38 -25.35
N GLY A 136 -8.87 2.97 -25.46
CA GLY A 136 -8.49 3.73 -26.64
C GLY A 136 -7.75 2.94 -27.70
N PHE A 137 -7.37 1.71 -27.45
CA PHE A 137 -6.60 0.91 -28.40
C PHE A 137 -7.32 -0.37 -28.77
N PRO A 138 -7.08 -0.83 -30.00
CA PRO A 138 -7.62 -2.14 -30.37
C PRO A 138 -7.03 -3.21 -29.49
N PRO A 139 -7.75 -4.25 -29.32
CA PRO A 139 -7.29 -5.31 -28.42
C PRO A 139 -6.13 -6.10 -28.96
N ASP A 140 -5.39 -5.71 -29.84
CA ASP A 140 -4.33 -6.50 -30.27
C ASP A 140 -3.11 -6.34 -29.58
N HIS A 141 -2.69 -6.54 -29.45
CA HIS A 141 -1.64 -6.29 -29.04
C HIS A 141 -1.01 -6.66 -28.10
N HIS A 142 -1.54 -6.78 -28.48
CA HIS A 142 -0.72 -7.04 -27.81
C HIS A 142 -0.09 -7.40 -27.02
N ARG A 143 -0.14 -7.71 -27.05
CA ARG A 143 0.52 -7.92 -26.39
C ARG A 143 1.03 -8.33 -25.51
N LYS A 144 1.18 -8.70 -25.44
CA LYS A 144 1.83 -8.95 -24.77
C LYS A 144 2.28 -9.13 -23.89
N PRO A 145 2.39 -9.33 -23.91
CA PRO A 145 3.05 -9.48 -23.09
C PRO A 145 3.54 -9.67 -22.33
N ALA A 146 3.57 -9.83 -22.33
CA ALA A 146 4.26 -9.82 -21.95
C ALA A 146 4.67 -9.86 -21.13
N ALA A 147 4.58 -10.17 -21.07
CA ALA A 147 5.24 -10.09 -20.69
C ALA A 147 5.51 -9.99 -19.98
N GLY A 148 5.48 -10.28 -19.81
CA GLY A 148 6.03 -10.14 -19.73
C GLY A 148 6.00 -9.83 -18.85
N SER A 149 5.96 -10.30 -18.78
CA SER A 149 6.33 -9.97 -18.61
C SER A 149 6.21 -9.67 -17.72
N PHE A 150 6.18 -10.14 -17.41
CA PHE A 150 6.55 -9.90 -17.22
C PHE A 150 6.49 -9.82 -16.63
N GLY A 151 6.29 -10.21 -16.23
CA GLY A 151 6.59 -10.37 -16.46
C GLY A 151 6.59 -10.40 -15.74
N ARG A 152 6.60 -10.81 -15.46
CA ARG A 152 7.13 -10.94 -15.37
C ARG A 152 7.23 -10.80 -15.00
N SER A 153 7.01 -11.09 -14.65
CA SER A 153 7.65 -11.12 -14.83
C SER A 153 7.77 -10.97 -14.34
N ARG A 154 7.49 -11.14 -14.16
CA ARG A 154 8.03 -11.06 -14.20
C ARG A 154 8.29 -10.79 -14.03
N ILE A 155 8.13 -11.09 -13.55
CA ILE A 155 8.81 -10.90 -13.70
C ILE A 155 9.04 -10.64 -13.61
N SER A 156 8.68 -10.90 -13.14
CA SER A 156 9.35 -10.63 -13.49
C SER A 156 9.52 -10.35 -13.43
N GLN A 157 9.29 -10.59 -13.18
CA GLN A 157 9.75 -10.28 -13.60
C GLN A 157 9.83 -10.15 -13.70
#